data_ab787cf4dc76af1be0891863fc756313
#
_entry.id   ab787cf4dc76af1be0891863fc756313
#
_cell.length_a   1.000
_cell.length_b   1.000
_cell.length_c   1.000
_cell.angle_alpha   90.00
_cell.angle_beta   90.00
_cell.angle_gamma   90.00
#
_symmetry.space_group_name_H-M   'P 1'
#
loop_
_entity.id
_entity.type
_entity.pdbx_description
1 polymer ?
#
loop_
_entity_poly.entity_id
_entity_poly.type
_entity_poly.pdbx_seq_one_letter_code
_entity_poly.pdbx_strand_id
1 'polypeptide(L)'
;MRHAPFGPEGCHIGWTGTAGDGDGGAARVYLHGLGAASAVYHAHVAAVPVLAGRRSLFVDLPGHWISDRPADFGYTLEDHADALACALDAAGVRGAEVVGHSMGGSVAIVLAVRRPELVSRLVLTEANLDPRPPLTAGSSMIAAYPEDVFVRGGGFEETLERVGPVWRATMRLTDPTALHRSACALVRGTRPTMREMLLGLDIPRTYLVGGRSGELPGRTELTAAGVAVRTVPGAGHNVMFDNAPGFAAAVAAQP
;
A
#
# COMPACT_ATOMS: atom_id res chain seq x y z
N MET A 1 14.89 0.78 -13.25
CA MET A 1 14.88 0.60 -11.80
C MET A 1 15.72 1.69 -11.17
N ARG A 2 15.26 2.28 -10.08
CA ARG A 2 15.94 3.31 -9.29
C ARG A 2 15.85 2.93 -7.82
N HIS A 3 16.74 3.47 -6.98
CA HIS A 3 16.74 3.20 -5.54
C HIS A 3 17.30 4.39 -4.76
N ALA A 4 16.96 4.46 -3.48
CA ALA A 4 17.46 5.46 -2.54
C ALA A 4 17.83 4.80 -1.20
N PRO A 5 18.82 5.32 -0.48
CA PRO A 5 19.16 4.82 0.85
C PRO A 5 18.02 5.11 1.85
N PHE A 6 17.81 4.18 2.77
CA PHE A 6 16.89 4.33 3.90
C PHE A 6 17.39 3.56 5.11
N GLY A 7 16.94 3.96 6.32
CA GLY A 7 17.15 3.21 7.56
C GLY A 7 18.60 2.80 7.82
N PRO A 8 18.88 1.50 8.08
CA PRO A 8 20.21 0.99 8.33
C PRO A 8 21.18 1.27 7.18
N GLU A 9 22.44 1.54 7.50
CA GLU A 9 23.47 1.87 6.54
C GLU A 9 23.58 0.82 5.42
N GLY A 10 23.63 1.29 4.18
CA GLY A 10 23.73 0.44 2.98
C GLY A 10 22.44 -0.19 2.50
N CYS A 11 21.30 0.05 3.14
CA CYS A 11 19.99 -0.45 2.68
C CYS A 11 19.31 0.53 1.74
N HIS A 12 18.60 0.01 0.74
CA HIS A 12 17.95 0.78 -0.31
C HIS A 12 16.49 0.41 -0.51
N ILE A 13 15.64 1.43 -0.66
CA ILE A 13 14.28 1.29 -1.15
C ILE A 13 14.26 1.47 -2.67
N GLY A 14 13.61 0.56 -3.38
CA GLY A 14 13.59 0.50 -4.83
C GLY A 14 12.25 0.91 -5.44
N TRP A 15 12.30 1.50 -6.65
CA TRP A 15 11.12 1.77 -7.46
C TRP A 15 11.38 1.65 -8.94
N THR A 16 10.32 1.37 -9.67
CA THR A 16 10.24 1.50 -11.11
C THR A 16 9.27 2.61 -11.48
N GLY A 17 9.18 3.01 -12.72
CA GLY A 17 8.22 4.04 -13.10
C GLY A 17 8.29 4.45 -14.55
N THR A 18 7.34 5.28 -14.96
CA THR A 18 7.25 5.90 -16.29
C THR A 18 7.52 7.40 -16.16
N ALA A 19 8.14 7.97 -17.17
CA ALA A 19 8.14 9.43 -17.36
C ALA A 19 6.71 9.86 -17.72
N GLY A 20 6.28 11.02 -17.26
CA GLY A 20 5.04 11.63 -17.76
C GLY A 20 5.28 12.30 -19.11
N ASP A 21 4.18 12.66 -19.77
CA ASP A 21 4.20 13.37 -21.07
C ASP A 21 4.55 14.87 -20.93
N GLY A 22 4.96 15.29 -19.72
CA GLY A 22 5.39 16.68 -19.45
C GLY A 22 4.24 17.67 -19.22
N ASP A 23 3.04 17.19 -18.91
CA ASP A 23 1.85 18.02 -18.59
C ASP A 23 1.97 18.81 -17.28
N GLY A 24 3.09 18.66 -16.55
CA GLY A 24 3.32 19.33 -15.26
C GLY A 24 2.45 18.85 -14.11
N GLY A 25 1.63 17.84 -14.31
CA GLY A 25 0.77 17.26 -13.27
C GLY A 25 1.57 16.57 -12.14
N ALA A 26 0.98 16.52 -10.95
CA ALA A 26 1.58 15.81 -9.81
C ALA A 26 1.88 14.35 -10.15
N ALA A 27 3.04 13.85 -9.73
CA ALA A 27 3.40 12.45 -9.91
C ALA A 27 2.39 11.54 -9.20
N ARG A 28 2.12 10.37 -9.79
CA ARG A 28 1.31 9.33 -9.14
C ARG A 28 2.22 8.24 -8.57
N VAL A 29 2.05 7.94 -7.29
CA VAL A 29 2.82 6.93 -6.57
C VAL A 29 1.92 5.76 -6.24
N TYR A 30 2.29 4.56 -6.66
CA TYR A 30 1.56 3.34 -6.41
C TYR A 30 2.25 2.50 -5.35
N LEU A 31 1.49 2.08 -4.33
CA LEU A 31 1.96 1.28 -3.21
C LEU A 31 1.18 -0.03 -3.10
N HIS A 32 1.91 -1.11 -3.04
CA HIS A 32 1.37 -2.47 -2.93
C HIS A 32 0.88 -2.83 -1.53
N GLY A 33 0.07 -3.88 -1.43
CA GLY A 33 -0.31 -4.53 -0.19
C GLY A 33 0.78 -5.48 0.36
N LEU A 34 0.53 -6.06 1.53
CA LEU A 34 1.40 -7.03 2.18
C LEU A 34 1.74 -8.20 1.24
N GLY A 35 3.02 -8.56 1.11
CA GLY A 35 3.48 -9.65 0.26
C GLY A 35 3.27 -9.44 -1.25
N ALA A 36 3.02 -8.19 -1.69
CA ALA A 36 2.79 -7.86 -3.08
C ALA A 36 3.98 -7.06 -3.68
N ALA A 37 3.84 -6.61 -4.93
CA ALA A 37 4.80 -5.75 -5.62
C ALA A 37 4.05 -4.67 -6.40
N SER A 38 4.49 -3.42 -6.31
CA SER A 38 3.74 -2.28 -6.83
C SER A 38 3.57 -2.31 -8.35
N ALA A 39 4.61 -2.63 -9.10
CA ALA A 39 4.52 -2.72 -10.54
C ALA A 39 3.61 -3.87 -11.00
N VAL A 40 3.65 -5.04 -10.33
CA VAL A 40 2.80 -6.19 -10.67
C VAL A 40 1.33 -5.86 -10.44
N TYR A 41 1.00 -5.16 -9.36
CA TYR A 41 -0.38 -4.85 -9.00
C TYR A 41 -0.96 -3.66 -9.76
N HIS A 42 -0.14 -2.70 -10.20
CA HIS A 42 -0.67 -1.43 -10.68
C HIS A 42 -0.23 -1.02 -12.10
N ALA A 43 0.86 -1.58 -12.67
CA ALA A 43 1.37 -1.08 -13.94
C ALA A 43 0.35 -1.22 -15.10
N HIS A 44 -0.41 -2.32 -15.12
CA HIS A 44 -1.43 -2.56 -16.15
C HIS A 44 -2.58 -1.54 -16.09
N VAL A 45 -2.98 -1.09 -14.89
CA VAL A 45 -4.02 -0.06 -14.75
C VAL A 45 -3.46 1.35 -14.91
N ALA A 46 -2.20 1.60 -14.53
CA ALA A 46 -1.54 2.89 -14.75
C ALA A 46 -1.36 3.20 -16.25
N ALA A 47 -1.33 2.17 -17.11
CA ALA A 47 -1.17 2.28 -18.55
C ALA A 47 -2.50 2.54 -19.30
N VAL A 48 -3.67 2.44 -18.64
CA VAL A 48 -4.94 2.73 -19.34
C VAL A 48 -5.07 4.22 -19.64
N PRO A 49 -5.72 4.63 -20.75
CA PRO A 49 -5.73 6.02 -21.23
C PRO A 49 -6.14 7.07 -20.18
N VAL A 50 -7.10 6.76 -19.31
CA VAL A 50 -7.59 7.70 -18.28
C VAL A 50 -6.56 7.98 -17.17
N LEU A 51 -5.56 7.11 -17.00
CA LEU A 51 -4.48 7.24 -16.01
C LEU A 51 -3.10 7.47 -16.64
N ALA A 52 -2.93 7.15 -17.92
CA ALA A 52 -1.69 7.33 -18.66
C ALA A 52 -1.31 8.82 -18.78
N GLY A 53 -0.07 9.10 -19.19
CA GLY A 53 0.44 10.45 -19.37
C GLY A 53 1.06 11.07 -18.12
N ARG A 54 0.66 10.67 -16.92
CA ARG A 54 1.29 11.14 -15.69
C ARG A 54 2.56 10.36 -15.36
N ARG A 55 3.56 11.08 -14.81
CA ARG A 55 4.72 10.44 -14.20
C ARG A 55 4.23 9.47 -13.11
N SER A 56 4.56 8.19 -13.26
CA SER A 56 4.14 7.14 -12.32
C SER A 56 5.35 6.49 -11.66
N LEU A 57 5.30 6.30 -10.35
CA LEU A 57 6.28 5.56 -9.56
C LEU A 57 5.60 4.34 -8.92
N PHE A 58 6.19 3.18 -9.09
CA PHE A 58 5.79 1.93 -8.45
C PHE A 58 6.86 1.61 -7.41
N VAL A 59 6.59 1.94 -6.14
CA VAL A 59 7.57 1.80 -5.05
C VAL A 59 7.31 0.50 -4.32
N ASP A 60 8.34 -0.35 -4.21
CA ASP A 60 8.26 -1.55 -3.40
C ASP A 60 8.77 -1.25 -1.99
N LEU A 61 7.95 -1.56 -0.99
CA LEU A 61 8.27 -1.28 0.41
C LEU A 61 9.42 -2.17 0.91
N PRO A 62 10.19 -1.76 1.93
CA PRO A 62 11.25 -2.59 2.50
C PRO A 62 10.82 -4.04 2.76
N GLY A 63 11.70 -4.98 2.46
CA GLY A 63 11.42 -6.41 2.56
C GLY A 63 10.70 -7.04 1.38
N HIS A 64 10.24 -6.22 0.41
CA HIS A 64 9.45 -6.68 -0.74
C HIS A 64 10.20 -6.43 -2.05
N TRP A 65 10.06 -7.39 -2.98
CA TRP A 65 10.48 -7.35 -4.38
C TRP A 65 11.90 -6.79 -4.58
N ILE A 66 12.02 -5.54 -5.10
CA ILE A 66 13.31 -4.91 -5.45
C ILE A 66 13.94 -4.08 -4.32
N SER A 67 13.26 -3.94 -3.19
CA SER A 67 13.80 -3.25 -2.01
C SER A 67 14.59 -4.18 -1.11
N ASP A 68 15.58 -3.62 -0.40
CA ASP A 68 16.41 -4.38 0.53
C ASP A 68 15.62 -4.90 1.74
N ARG A 69 16.20 -5.87 2.44
CA ARG A 69 15.58 -6.67 3.50
C ARG A 69 16.39 -6.66 4.78
N PRO A 70 16.59 -5.47 5.42
CA PRO A 70 17.41 -5.39 6.62
C PRO A 70 16.79 -6.16 7.79
N ALA A 71 17.56 -7.03 8.42
CA ALA A 71 17.09 -7.87 9.52
C ALA A 71 16.75 -7.08 10.80
N ASP A 72 17.44 -5.96 11.02
CA ASP A 72 17.29 -5.05 12.15
C ASP A 72 16.28 -3.92 11.91
N PHE A 73 15.55 -3.93 10.79
CA PHE A 73 14.49 -2.98 10.51
C PHE A 73 13.18 -3.41 11.21
N GLY A 74 12.43 -2.44 11.74
CA GLY A 74 11.22 -2.72 12.52
C GLY A 74 10.02 -3.20 11.70
N TYR A 75 9.94 -2.80 10.44
CA TYR A 75 8.82 -3.06 9.53
C TYR A 75 7.47 -2.59 10.08
N THR A 76 7.48 -1.55 10.90
CA THR A 76 6.26 -0.85 11.33
C THR A 76 5.69 -0.03 10.17
N LEU A 77 4.44 0.42 10.28
CA LEU A 77 3.84 1.29 9.26
C LEU A 77 4.58 2.62 9.17
N GLU A 78 5.09 3.10 10.29
CA GLU A 78 5.93 4.29 10.40
C GLU A 78 7.28 4.09 9.70
N ASP A 79 7.95 2.96 9.93
CA ASP A 79 9.24 2.63 9.28
C ASP A 79 9.08 2.55 7.76
N HIS A 80 8.00 1.92 7.28
CA HIS A 80 7.68 1.87 5.87
C HIS A 80 7.40 3.26 5.29
N ALA A 81 6.70 4.13 6.02
CA ALA A 81 6.41 5.49 5.58
C ALA A 81 7.68 6.34 5.52
N ASP A 82 8.59 6.21 6.47
CA ASP A 82 9.87 6.92 6.49
C ASP A 82 10.78 6.46 5.33
N ALA A 83 10.86 5.15 5.07
CA ALA A 83 11.57 4.63 3.90
C ALA A 83 10.96 5.13 2.58
N LEU A 84 9.64 5.13 2.46
CA LEU A 84 8.93 5.68 1.30
C LEU A 84 9.24 7.16 1.10
N ALA A 85 9.30 7.95 2.17
CA ALA A 85 9.69 9.35 2.10
C ALA A 85 11.09 9.53 1.48
N CYS A 86 12.08 8.69 1.87
CA CYS A 86 13.41 8.70 1.26
C CYS A 86 13.36 8.45 -0.25
N ALA A 87 12.53 7.50 -0.72
CA ALA A 87 12.35 7.24 -2.15
C ALA A 87 11.76 8.44 -2.89
N LEU A 88 10.74 9.09 -2.32
CA LEU A 88 10.09 10.25 -2.93
C LEU A 88 11.01 11.48 -2.96
N ASP A 89 11.76 11.72 -1.88
CA ASP A 89 12.78 12.77 -1.83
C ASP A 89 13.85 12.57 -2.91
N ALA A 90 14.41 11.37 -3.02
CA ALA A 90 15.41 11.02 -4.02
C ALA A 90 14.86 11.06 -5.45
N ALA A 91 13.56 10.78 -5.63
CA ALA A 91 12.88 10.91 -6.92
C ALA A 91 12.52 12.36 -7.28
N GLY A 92 12.75 13.34 -6.39
CA GLY A 92 12.35 14.74 -6.56
C GLY A 92 10.84 14.90 -6.63
N VAL A 93 10.07 14.08 -5.89
CA VAL A 93 8.59 14.11 -5.86
C VAL A 93 8.13 14.96 -4.69
N ARG A 94 7.20 15.87 -4.97
CA ARG A 94 6.46 16.68 -4.00
C ARG A 94 5.00 16.70 -4.42
N GLY A 95 4.09 16.75 -3.46
CA GLY A 95 2.66 16.85 -3.72
C GLY A 95 2.11 15.70 -4.57
N ALA A 96 2.56 14.47 -4.35
CA ALA A 96 2.12 13.31 -5.12
C ALA A 96 0.64 12.96 -4.88
N GLU A 97 -0.01 12.40 -5.90
CA GLU A 97 -1.19 11.57 -5.75
C GLU A 97 -0.73 10.15 -5.36
N VAL A 98 -1.03 9.71 -4.15
CA VAL A 98 -0.61 8.38 -3.67
C VAL A 98 -1.78 7.39 -3.74
N VAL A 99 -1.62 6.34 -4.54
CA VAL A 99 -2.57 5.24 -4.72
C VAL A 99 -2.08 4.04 -3.94
N GLY A 100 -2.68 3.77 -2.79
CA GLY A 100 -2.25 2.69 -1.88
C GLY A 100 -3.28 1.56 -1.77
N HIS A 101 -2.82 0.33 -1.91
CA HIS A 101 -3.63 -0.87 -1.74
C HIS A 101 -3.33 -1.54 -0.39
N SER A 102 -4.37 -1.89 0.37
CA SER A 102 -4.26 -2.64 1.63
C SER A 102 -3.20 -2.01 2.55
N MET A 103 -2.13 -2.72 2.92
CA MET A 103 -1.00 -2.18 3.70
C MET A 103 -0.43 -0.89 3.10
N GLY A 104 -0.24 -0.83 1.78
CA GLY A 104 0.25 0.38 1.11
C GLY A 104 -0.65 1.59 1.30
N GLY A 105 -1.97 1.38 1.47
CA GLY A 105 -2.90 2.44 1.84
C GLY A 105 -2.69 2.94 3.27
N SER A 106 -2.44 2.03 4.22
CA SER A 106 -2.12 2.39 5.61
C SER A 106 -0.80 3.17 5.69
N VAL A 107 0.23 2.71 4.98
CA VAL A 107 1.52 3.42 4.87
C VAL A 107 1.35 4.81 4.23
N ALA A 108 0.50 4.94 3.20
CA ALA A 108 0.20 6.23 2.57
C ALA A 108 -0.45 7.24 3.53
N ILE A 109 -1.35 6.78 4.40
CA ILE A 109 -1.96 7.63 5.45
C ILE A 109 -0.88 8.13 6.42
N VAL A 110 -0.04 7.22 6.92
CA VAL A 110 1.07 7.57 7.83
C VAL A 110 2.02 8.57 7.17
N LEU A 111 2.39 8.35 5.90
CA LEU A 111 3.22 9.26 5.12
C LEU A 111 2.59 10.66 5.04
N ALA A 112 1.30 10.75 4.71
CA ALA A 112 0.60 12.04 4.55
C ALA A 112 0.59 12.87 5.85
N VAL A 113 0.52 12.20 7.01
CA VAL A 113 0.61 12.87 8.31
C VAL A 113 2.05 13.30 8.65
N ARG A 114 3.03 12.43 8.40
CA ARG A 114 4.43 12.68 8.78
C ARG A 114 5.17 13.61 7.84
N ARG A 115 4.81 13.58 6.55
CA ARG A 115 5.46 14.32 5.46
C ARG A 115 4.39 14.94 4.52
N PRO A 116 3.58 15.88 5.04
CA PRO A 116 2.44 16.45 4.30
C PRO A 116 2.84 17.10 2.96
N GLU A 117 4.07 17.60 2.84
CA GLU A 117 4.57 18.20 1.61
C GLU A 117 4.79 17.18 0.47
N LEU A 118 4.83 15.89 0.78
CA LEU A 118 5.00 14.83 -0.21
C LEU A 118 3.68 14.39 -0.84
N VAL A 119 2.54 14.64 -0.18
CA VAL A 119 1.24 14.07 -0.57
C VAL A 119 0.21 15.18 -0.76
N SER A 120 -0.35 15.27 -1.97
CA SER A 120 -1.44 16.20 -2.28
C SER A 120 -2.81 15.53 -2.37
N ARG A 121 -2.85 14.21 -2.54
CA ARG A 121 -4.10 13.43 -2.65
C ARG A 121 -3.84 11.97 -2.25
N LEU A 122 -4.82 11.36 -1.57
CA LEU A 122 -4.83 9.93 -1.28
C LEU A 122 -5.95 9.22 -2.06
N VAL A 123 -5.61 8.10 -2.69
CA VAL A 123 -6.55 7.11 -3.21
C VAL A 123 -6.26 5.78 -2.53
N LEU A 124 -7.09 5.41 -1.59
CA LEU A 124 -6.92 4.23 -0.74
C LEU A 124 -7.81 3.10 -1.26
N THR A 125 -7.25 1.93 -1.48
CA THR A 125 -8.00 0.75 -1.94
C THR A 125 -7.92 -0.34 -0.90
N GLU A 126 -9.06 -0.71 -0.30
CA GLU A 126 -9.13 -1.78 0.71
C GLU A 126 -8.10 -1.60 1.85
N ALA A 127 -7.78 -0.35 2.21
CA ALA A 127 -6.78 -0.03 3.20
C ALA A 127 -7.22 -0.44 4.61
N ASN A 128 -6.26 -0.88 5.43
CA ASN A 128 -6.50 -1.14 6.84
C ASN A 128 -6.58 0.18 7.61
N LEU A 129 -7.71 0.48 8.23
CA LEU A 129 -7.92 1.73 8.97
C LEU A 129 -7.83 1.55 10.49
N ASP A 130 -8.13 0.36 10.97
CA ASP A 130 -8.23 0.07 12.39
C ASP A 130 -7.40 -1.14 12.80
N PRO A 131 -6.92 -1.21 14.05
CA PRO A 131 -6.36 -2.43 14.61
C PRO A 131 -7.39 -3.57 14.52
N ARG A 132 -6.92 -4.77 14.26
CA ARG A 132 -7.79 -5.96 14.18
C ARG A 132 -7.22 -7.08 15.03
N PRO A 133 -8.06 -7.86 15.71
CA PRO A 133 -7.59 -9.08 16.34
C PRO A 133 -7.08 -10.06 15.27
N PRO A 134 -6.17 -10.97 15.59
CA PRO A 134 -5.76 -12.03 14.69
C PRO A 134 -6.98 -12.82 14.20
N LEU A 135 -7.16 -12.86 12.89
CA LEU A 135 -8.21 -13.60 12.21
C LEU A 135 -7.55 -14.72 11.38
N THR A 136 -8.36 -15.59 10.81
CA THR A 136 -7.89 -16.76 10.05
C THR A 136 -7.53 -16.47 8.60
N ALA A 137 -7.53 -15.21 8.16
CA ALA A 137 -7.28 -14.82 6.77
C ALA A 137 -6.44 -13.53 6.66
N GLY A 138 -5.81 -13.35 5.52
CA GLY A 138 -5.02 -12.15 5.19
C GLY A 138 -3.83 -11.93 6.13
N SER A 139 -3.52 -10.68 6.41
CA SER A 139 -2.42 -10.29 7.32
C SER A 139 -2.57 -10.88 8.73
N SER A 140 -3.80 -11.01 9.21
CA SER A 140 -4.08 -11.59 10.53
C SER A 140 -3.69 -13.05 10.64
N MET A 141 -3.83 -13.82 9.56
CA MET A 141 -3.38 -15.21 9.51
C MET A 141 -1.85 -15.31 9.69
N ILE A 142 -1.11 -14.42 9.05
CA ILE A 142 0.36 -14.37 9.15
C ILE A 142 0.78 -13.93 10.57
N ALA A 143 0.17 -12.89 11.10
CA ALA A 143 0.45 -12.36 12.44
C ALA A 143 0.05 -13.33 13.59
N ALA A 144 -0.72 -14.37 13.31
CA ALA A 144 -1.08 -15.39 14.30
C ALA A 144 0.08 -16.37 14.61
N TYR A 145 1.07 -16.48 13.73
CA TYR A 145 2.26 -17.30 13.99
C TYR A 145 3.23 -16.57 14.92
N PRO A 146 3.94 -17.28 15.82
CA PRO A 146 5.21 -16.77 16.36
C PRO A 146 6.22 -16.53 15.23
N GLU A 147 7.05 -15.47 15.33
CA GLU A 147 7.98 -15.10 14.24
C GLU A 147 8.91 -16.25 13.83
N ASP A 148 9.48 -16.97 14.79
CA ASP A 148 10.39 -18.08 14.54
C ASP A 148 9.70 -19.27 13.84
N VAL A 149 8.45 -19.55 14.20
CA VAL A 149 7.63 -20.58 13.54
C VAL A 149 7.28 -20.16 12.12
N PHE A 150 6.91 -18.89 11.91
CA PHE A 150 6.62 -18.37 10.58
C PHE A 150 7.84 -18.42 9.67
N VAL A 151 8.97 -17.90 10.15
CA VAL A 151 10.19 -17.71 9.34
C VAL A 151 10.99 -18.99 9.14
N ARG A 152 11.06 -19.88 10.13
CA ARG A 152 11.92 -21.06 10.14
C ARG A 152 11.18 -22.37 10.37
N GLY A 153 9.96 -22.32 10.87
CA GLY A 153 9.16 -23.49 11.23
C GLY A 153 8.16 -23.94 10.16
N GLY A 154 8.25 -23.41 8.93
CA GLY A 154 7.37 -23.80 7.82
C GLY A 154 6.09 -22.95 7.67
N GLY A 155 5.84 -21.97 8.54
CA GLY A 155 4.65 -21.13 8.48
C GLY A 155 4.56 -20.27 7.21
N PHE A 156 5.70 -19.85 6.66
CA PHE A 156 5.75 -19.11 5.40
C PHE A 156 5.31 -20.00 4.22
N GLU A 157 5.87 -21.20 4.12
CA GLU A 157 5.54 -22.20 3.09
C GLU A 157 4.07 -22.60 3.17
N GLU A 158 3.56 -22.87 4.37
CA GLU A 158 2.13 -23.16 4.60
C GLU A 158 1.24 -22.00 4.13
N THR A 159 1.65 -20.76 4.42
CA THR A 159 0.94 -19.58 3.96
C THR A 159 0.91 -19.47 2.44
N LEU A 160 2.05 -19.75 1.77
CA LEU A 160 2.12 -19.76 0.31
C LEU A 160 1.18 -20.80 -0.32
N GLU A 161 0.95 -21.95 0.32
CA GLU A 161 0.02 -22.96 -0.17
C GLU A 161 -1.45 -22.53 -0.04
N ARG A 162 -1.77 -21.74 0.98
CA ARG A 162 -3.15 -21.32 1.31
C ARG A 162 -3.63 -20.09 0.54
N VAL A 163 -2.70 -19.23 0.08
CA VAL A 163 -3.08 -17.98 -0.62
C VAL A 163 -3.31 -18.21 -2.11
N GLY A 164 -4.11 -17.34 -2.73
CA GLY A 164 -4.42 -17.42 -4.16
C GLY A 164 -3.19 -17.17 -5.05
N PRO A 165 -3.24 -17.59 -6.33
CA PRO A 165 -2.06 -17.64 -7.21
C PRO A 165 -1.40 -16.28 -7.45
N VAL A 166 -2.16 -15.21 -7.56
CA VAL A 166 -1.63 -13.86 -7.76
C VAL A 166 -0.81 -13.40 -6.56
N TRP A 167 -1.35 -13.57 -5.35
CA TRP A 167 -0.64 -13.18 -4.13
C TRP A 167 0.57 -14.09 -3.87
N ARG A 168 0.44 -15.39 -4.08
CA ARG A 168 1.54 -16.35 -3.99
C ARG A 168 2.72 -15.95 -4.89
N ALA A 169 2.43 -15.53 -6.13
CA ALA A 169 3.47 -15.19 -7.11
C ALA A 169 4.37 -14.04 -6.65
N THR A 170 3.84 -13.08 -5.91
CA THR A 170 4.63 -11.96 -5.36
C THR A 170 5.14 -12.25 -3.95
N MET A 171 4.32 -12.87 -3.10
CA MET A 171 4.67 -13.17 -1.70
C MET A 171 5.94 -14.01 -1.56
N ARG A 172 6.13 -15.00 -2.44
CA ARG A 172 7.34 -15.85 -2.44
C ARG A 172 8.65 -15.08 -2.66
N LEU A 173 8.57 -13.83 -3.11
CA LEU A 173 9.72 -12.93 -3.34
C LEU A 173 9.84 -11.88 -2.24
N THR A 174 9.01 -11.96 -1.22
CA THR A 174 9.07 -11.14 -0.01
C THR A 174 9.91 -11.85 1.04
N ASP A 175 10.67 -11.11 1.82
CA ASP A 175 11.39 -11.67 2.97
C ASP A 175 10.39 -12.15 4.03
N PRO A 176 10.50 -13.38 4.54
CA PRO A 176 9.55 -13.91 5.53
C PRO A 176 9.50 -13.11 6.83
N THR A 177 10.64 -12.59 7.31
CA THR A 177 10.70 -11.75 8.52
C THR A 177 9.97 -10.43 8.29
N ALA A 178 10.25 -9.78 7.17
CA ALA A 178 9.59 -8.53 6.77
C ALA A 178 8.08 -8.73 6.63
N LEU A 179 7.66 -9.82 5.99
CA LEU A 179 6.26 -10.17 5.80
C LEU A 179 5.54 -10.36 7.15
N HIS A 180 6.14 -11.12 8.07
CA HIS A 180 5.58 -11.37 9.39
C HIS A 180 5.48 -10.09 10.22
N ARG A 181 6.57 -9.31 10.34
CA ARG A 181 6.60 -8.07 11.12
C ARG A 181 5.64 -7.03 10.57
N SER A 182 5.55 -6.86 9.26
CA SER A 182 4.57 -5.99 8.61
C SER A 182 3.13 -6.45 8.86
N ALA A 183 2.85 -7.75 8.86
CA ALA A 183 1.55 -8.29 9.20
C ALA A 183 1.18 -7.99 10.66
N CYS A 184 2.12 -8.17 11.60
CA CYS A 184 1.95 -7.82 13.00
C CYS A 184 1.70 -6.32 13.19
N ALA A 185 2.42 -5.47 12.44
CA ALA A 185 2.21 -4.02 12.46
C ALA A 185 0.80 -3.62 12.00
N LEU A 186 0.29 -4.26 10.94
CA LEU A 186 -1.09 -4.04 10.46
C LEU A 186 -2.15 -4.45 11.49
N VAL A 187 -1.96 -5.58 12.16
CA VAL A 187 -2.88 -6.08 13.19
C VAL A 187 -2.87 -5.18 14.41
N ARG A 188 -1.69 -4.74 14.85
CA ARG A 188 -1.52 -3.82 15.98
C ARG A 188 -2.06 -2.42 15.67
N GLY A 189 -1.91 -1.97 14.41
CA GLY A 189 -2.20 -0.61 13.99
C GLY A 189 -1.24 0.43 14.59
N THR A 190 -1.63 1.68 14.46
CA THR A 190 -0.89 2.86 14.96
C THR A 190 -1.65 3.59 16.06
N ARG A 191 -1.01 4.57 16.71
CA ARG A 191 -1.66 5.50 17.63
C ARG A 191 -1.16 6.92 17.33
N PRO A 192 -2.05 7.83 16.85
CA PRO A 192 -3.47 7.61 16.49
C PRO A 192 -3.67 6.46 15.50
N THR A 193 -4.89 5.93 15.40
CA THR A 193 -5.24 4.92 14.40
C THR A 193 -5.15 5.49 12.99
N MET A 194 -4.97 4.64 11.96
CA MET A 194 -4.99 5.10 10.57
C MET A 194 -6.33 5.79 10.23
N ARG A 195 -7.44 5.35 10.86
CA ARG A 195 -8.75 6.01 10.74
C ARG A 195 -8.69 7.44 11.27
N GLU A 196 -8.27 7.64 12.51
CA GLU A 196 -8.16 8.97 13.12
C GLU A 196 -7.24 9.89 12.32
N MET A 197 -6.10 9.38 11.85
CA MET A 197 -5.19 10.12 10.98
C MET A 197 -5.88 10.50 9.67
N LEU A 198 -6.56 9.56 8.99
CA LEU A 198 -7.26 9.81 7.72
C LEU A 198 -8.35 10.86 7.87
N LEU A 199 -9.12 10.82 8.96
CA LEU A 199 -10.18 11.79 9.25
C LEU A 199 -9.61 13.21 9.46
N GLY A 200 -8.43 13.33 10.04
CA GLY A 200 -7.76 14.61 10.33
C GLY A 200 -7.00 15.24 9.18
N LEU A 201 -6.88 14.58 8.02
CA LEU A 201 -6.17 15.16 6.87
C LEU A 201 -7.04 16.16 6.10
N ASP A 202 -6.45 17.31 5.70
CA ASP A 202 -7.11 18.36 4.90
C ASP A 202 -6.86 18.23 3.38
N ILE A 203 -6.31 17.10 2.93
CA ILE A 203 -6.10 16.85 1.50
C ILE A 203 -7.26 16.04 0.90
N PRO A 204 -7.47 16.07 -0.44
CA PRO A 204 -8.42 15.21 -1.12
C PRO A 204 -8.18 13.73 -0.85
N ARG A 205 -9.23 13.02 -0.41
CA ARG A 205 -9.15 11.59 -0.01
C ARG A 205 -10.26 10.79 -0.67
N THR A 206 -9.87 9.71 -1.32
CA THR A 206 -10.80 8.73 -1.90
C THR A 206 -10.54 7.37 -1.26
N TYR A 207 -11.59 6.67 -0.84
CA TYR A 207 -11.51 5.27 -0.38
C TYR A 207 -12.30 4.37 -1.34
N LEU A 208 -11.62 3.41 -1.93
CA LEU A 208 -12.19 2.42 -2.84
C LEU A 208 -12.43 1.10 -2.09
N VAL A 209 -13.66 0.61 -2.18
CA VAL A 209 -14.06 -0.70 -1.65
C VAL A 209 -14.58 -1.58 -2.77
N GLY A 210 -14.18 -2.83 -2.81
CA GLY A 210 -14.71 -3.81 -3.74
C GLY A 210 -16.14 -4.19 -3.39
N GLY A 211 -17.04 -4.26 -4.39
CA GLY A 211 -18.45 -4.59 -4.17
C GLY A 211 -18.69 -5.98 -3.56
N ARG A 212 -17.68 -6.87 -3.59
CA ARG A 212 -17.69 -8.20 -2.96
C ARG A 212 -17.00 -8.26 -1.60
N SER A 213 -16.34 -7.17 -1.17
CA SER A 213 -15.61 -7.11 0.12
C SER A 213 -16.53 -6.92 1.32
N GLY A 214 -17.81 -6.69 1.09
CA GLY A 214 -18.77 -6.39 2.14
C GLY A 214 -18.84 -4.91 2.50
N GLU A 215 -19.48 -4.61 3.61
CA GLU A 215 -19.66 -3.24 4.07
C GLU A 215 -18.37 -2.69 4.68
N LEU A 216 -18.02 -1.44 4.32
CA LEU A 216 -16.89 -0.72 4.93
C LEU A 216 -17.30 -0.20 6.31
N PRO A 217 -16.71 -0.69 7.40
CA PRO A 217 -16.99 -0.18 8.74
C PRO A 217 -16.73 1.33 8.82
N GLY A 218 -17.67 2.08 9.40
CA GLY A 218 -17.54 3.53 9.55
C GLY A 218 -17.66 4.34 8.23
N ARG A 219 -18.27 3.79 7.18
CA ARG A 219 -18.51 4.49 5.90
C ARG A 219 -19.14 5.87 6.09
N THR A 220 -20.16 5.96 6.94
CA THR A 220 -20.85 7.23 7.23
C THR A 220 -19.92 8.26 7.85
N GLU A 221 -19.10 7.87 8.80
CA GLU A 221 -18.10 8.72 9.44
C GLU A 221 -17.06 9.23 8.43
N LEU A 222 -16.50 8.34 7.60
CA LEU A 222 -15.55 8.70 6.54
C LEU A 222 -16.15 9.72 5.59
N THR A 223 -17.41 9.48 5.14
CA THR A 223 -18.11 10.38 4.21
C THR A 223 -18.39 11.74 4.86
N ALA A 224 -18.81 11.76 6.13
CA ALA A 224 -19.04 12.99 6.87
C ALA A 224 -17.76 13.83 7.05
N ALA A 225 -16.61 13.18 7.12
CA ALA A 225 -15.30 13.83 7.17
C ALA A 225 -14.74 14.22 5.78
N GLY A 226 -15.53 14.10 4.70
CA GLY A 226 -15.12 14.50 3.36
C GLY A 226 -14.27 13.45 2.61
N VAL A 227 -14.23 12.19 3.07
CA VAL A 227 -13.63 11.10 2.30
C VAL A 227 -14.61 10.62 1.24
N ALA A 228 -14.24 10.69 -0.04
CA ALA A 228 -15.06 10.16 -1.13
C ALA A 228 -15.03 8.61 -1.13
N VAL A 229 -16.02 7.97 -0.52
CA VAL A 229 -16.10 6.50 -0.49
C VAL A 229 -16.81 5.96 -1.73
N ARG A 230 -16.10 5.19 -2.55
CA ARG A 230 -16.60 4.62 -3.82
C ARG A 230 -16.56 3.10 -3.79
N THR A 231 -17.63 2.48 -4.26
CA THR A 231 -17.70 1.02 -4.43
C THR A 231 -17.40 0.66 -5.88
N VAL A 232 -16.45 -0.25 -6.11
CA VAL A 232 -16.14 -0.78 -7.45
C VAL A 232 -16.91 -2.09 -7.66
N PRO A 233 -17.88 -2.12 -8.57
CA PRO A 233 -18.75 -3.28 -8.76
C PRO A 233 -17.98 -4.54 -9.19
N GLY A 234 -18.38 -5.71 -8.69
CA GLY A 234 -17.82 -7.00 -9.08
C GLY A 234 -16.38 -7.25 -8.61
N ALA A 235 -15.78 -6.34 -7.88
CA ALA A 235 -14.44 -6.48 -7.33
C ALA A 235 -14.47 -6.96 -5.88
N GLY A 236 -13.45 -7.71 -5.47
CA GLY A 236 -13.11 -8.02 -4.07
C GLY A 236 -11.88 -7.22 -3.63
N HIS A 237 -11.08 -7.78 -2.73
CA HIS A 237 -9.91 -7.11 -2.16
C HIS A 237 -8.88 -6.64 -3.21
N ASN A 238 -8.69 -7.39 -4.28
CA ASN A 238 -7.75 -7.05 -5.37
C ASN A 238 -8.47 -6.28 -6.49
N VAL A 239 -9.05 -5.14 -6.17
CA VAL A 239 -9.89 -4.31 -7.06
C VAL A 239 -9.24 -4.07 -8.42
N MET A 240 -7.93 -3.82 -8.47
CA MET A 240 -7.16 -3.53 -9.69
C MET A 240 -7.08 -4.71 -10.66
N PHE A 241 -7.25 -5.95 -10.18
CA PHE A 241 -7.33 -7.16 -11.01
C PHE A 241 -8.77 -7.54 -11.35
N ASP A 242 -9.66 -7.44 -10.37
CA ASP A 242 -11.04 -7.91 -10.51
C ASP A 242 -11.86 -7.00 -11.44
N ASN A 243 -11.61 -5.69 -11.40
CA ASN A 243 -12.27 -4.69 -12.26
C ASN A 243 -11.31 -3.54 -12.58
N ALA A 244 -10.32 -3.79 -13.44
CA ALA A 244 -9.31 -2.80 -13.82
C ALA A 244 -9.90 -1.51 -14.42
N PRO A 245 -10.90 -1.54 -15.31
CA PRO A 245 -11.54 -0.31 -15.81
C PRO A 245 -12.25 0.48 -14.71
N GLY A 246 -13.00 -0.19 -13.84
CA GLY A 246 -13.70 0.45 -12.72
C GLY A 246 -12.73 1.04 -11.70
N PHE A 247 -11.63 0.34 -11.42
CA PHE A 247 -10.54 0.87 -10.58
C PHE A 247 -9.91 2.12 -11.20
N ALA A 248 -9.54 2.07 -12.48
CA ALA A 248 -8.91 3.20 -13.17
C ALA A 248 -9.84 4.43 -13.21
N ALA A 249 -11.12 4.24 -13.51
CA ALA A 249 -12.11 5.31 -13.48
C ALA A 249 -12.26 5.92 -12.08
N ALA A 250 -12.27 5.08 -11.04
CA ALA A 250 -12.38 5.54 -9.65
C ALA A 250 -11.13 6.31 -9.17
N VAL A 251 -9.93 5.91 -9.61
CA VAL A 251 -8.67 6.63 -9.35
C VAL A 251 -8.67 7.98 -10.06
N ALA A 252 -9.10 8.04 -11.32
CA ALA A 252 -9.13 9.26 -12.12
C ALA A 252 -10.16 10.29 -11.61
N ALA A 253 -11.24 9.83 -11.00
CA ALA A 253 -12.32 10.70 -10.53
C ALA A 253 -11.85 11.59 -9.37
N GLN A 254 -12.13 12.88 -9.46
CA GLN A 254 -11.93 13.80 -8.34
C GLN A 254 -12.87 13.45 -7.17
N PRO A 255 -12.45 13.70 -5.90
CA PRO A 255 -13.28 13.51 -4.72
C PRO A 255 -14.56 14.34 -4.76
#